data_a98c7b9b17e3d48680f84007b74a7c73
#
_entry.id   a98c7b9b17e3d48680f84007b74a7c73
#
_cell.length_a   1.000
_cell.length_b   1.000
_cell.length_c   1.000
_cell.angle_alpha   90.00
_cell.angle_beta   90.00
_cell.angle_gamma   90.00
#
_symmetry.space_group_name_H-M   'P 1'
#
loop_
_entity.id
_entity.type
_entity.pdbx_description
1 polymer ?
#
loop_
_entity_poly.entity_id
_entity_poly.type
_entity_poly.pdbx_seq_one_letter_code
_entity_poly.pdbx_strand_id
1 'polypeptide(L)'
;MPGVLPAPDGQVLALQPLYERVIAEQRDELIDVYRRAFQEHQLDGLLFPTVPILPLAATPEASSFEAFSELARNVDPGSNAGLPGLSVPAGLSKEGLPVGLEIDGLPGEDRTVLAIGLTVERILGRIAPPKP
;
A
#
# COMPACT_ATOMS: atom_id res chain seq x y z
N MET A 1 8.51 20.32 -23.61
CA MET A 1 9.05 20.85 -22.36
C MET A 1 8.94 19.76 -21.30
N PRO A 2 10.03 19.31 -20.68
CA PRO A 2 9.95 18.37 -19.56
C PRO A 2 9.28 19.05 -18.37
N GLY A 3 8.37 18.35 -17.71
CA GLY A 3 7.71 18.83 -16.50
C GLY A 3 6.29 19.39 -16.68
N VAL A 4 5.58 18.97 -17.73
CA VAL A 4 4.21 19.43 -17.99
C VAL A 4 3.35 18.23 -18.36
N LEU A 5 2.18 18.11 -17.75
CA LEU A 5 1.15 17.12 -18.09
C LEU A 5 -0.08 17.80 -18.69
N PRO A 6 -0.72 17.19 -19.70
CA PRO A 6 -2.02 17.67 -20.16
C PRO A 6 -3.09 17.38 -19.09
N ALA A 7 -3.87 18.39 -18.72
CA ALA A 7 -5.07 18.21 -17.90
C ALA A 7 -6.25 17.76 -18.78
N PRO A 8 -7.29 17.13 -18.19
CA PRO A 8 -8.48 16.68 -18.92
C PRO A 8 -9.24 17.78 -19.66
N ASP A 9 -9.09 19.03 -19.22
CA ASP A 9 -9.68 20.25 -19.84
C ASP A 9 -8.78 20.91 -20.89
N GLY A 10 -7.66 20.29 -21.25
CA GLY A 10 -6.68 20.82 -22.20
C GLY A 10 -5.76 21.91 -21.65
N GLN A 11 -5.83 22.21 -20.35
CA GLN A 11 -4.86 23.09 -19.71
C GLN A 11 -3.54 22.36 -19.51
N VAL A 12 -2.46 23.12 -19.46
CA VAL A 12 -1.11 22.60 -19.23
C VAL A 12 -0.76 22.81 -17.77
N LEU A 13 -0.68 21.71 -17.01
CA LEU A 13 -0.31 21.76 -15.60
C LEU A 13 1.22 21.82 -15.45
N ALA A 14 1.72 22.84 -14.74
CA ALA A 14 3.08 22.88 -14.29
C ALA A 14 3.28 21.83 -13.17
N LEU A 15 4.09 20.81 -13.43
CA LEU A 15 4.29 19.70 -12.48
C LEU A 15 4.98 20.14 -11.20
N GLN A 16 5.92 21.08 -11.27
CA GLN A 16 6.70 21.49 -10.11
C GLN A 16 5.87 22.10 -8.98
N PRO A 17 5.02 23.11 -9.21
CA PRO A 17 4.16 23.66 -8.15
C PRO A 17 3.15 22.65 -7.62
N LEU A 18 2.67 21.72 -8.47
CA LEU A 18 1.79 20.64 -8.04
C LEU A 18 2.53 19.68 -7.11
N TYR A 19 3.74 19.25 -7.49
CA TYR A 19 4.59 18.38 -6.69
C TYR A 19 4.93 19.00 -5.34
N GLU A 20 5.35 20.27 -5.32
CA GLU A 20 5.69 20.99 -4.09
C GLU A 20 4.49 21.06 -3.13
N ARG A 21 3.30 21.35 -3.64
CA ARG A 21 2.08 21.38 -2.84
C ARG A 21 1.70 19.97 -2.32
N VAL A 22 1.77 18.95 -3.16
CA VAL A 22 1.46 17.57 -2.75
C VAL A 22 2.40 17.10 -1.64
N ILE A 23 3.71 17.36 -1.79
CA ILE A 23 4.70 16.93 -0.81
C ILE A 23 4.64 17.74 0.47
N ALA A 24 4.45 19.07 0.37
CA ALA A 24 4.52 19.97 1.53
C ALA A 24 3.21 20.03 2.34
N GLU A 25 2.06 19.82 1.71
CA GLU A 25 0.76 20.02 2.35
C GLU A 25 -0.04 18.70 2.45
N GLN A 26 -0.31 18.06 1.32
CA GLN A 26 -1.24 16.93 1.27
C GLN A 26 -0.66 15.67 1.92
N ARG A 27 0.66 15.48 1.87
CA ARG A 27 1.30 14.35 2.55
C ARG A 27 1.18 14.47 4.07
N ASP A 28 1.41 15.66 4.61
CA ASP A 28 1.28 15.91 6.05
C ASP A 28 -0.17 15.74 6.52
N GLU A 29 -1.14 16.22 5.74
CA GLU A 29 -2.56 16.01 6.01
C GLU A 29 -2.92 14.51 6.03
N LEU A 30 -2.40 13.72 5.08
CA LEU A 30 -2.62 12.28 5.04
C LEU A 30 -2.00 11.58 6.26
N ILE A 31 -0.77 11.92 6.63
CA ILE A 31 -0.12 11.40 7.85
C ILE A 31 -0.95 11.72 9.09
N ASP A 32 -1.51 12.92 9.19
CA ASP A 32 -2.34 13.33 10.32
C ASP A 32 -3.68 12.57 10.39
N VAL A 33 -4.24 12.13 9.26
CA VAL A 33 -5.38 11.22 9.26
C VAL A 33 -5.02 9.89 9.93
N TYR A 34 -3.88 9.31 9.56
CA TYR A 34 -3.39 8.07 10.18
C TYR A 34 -3.11 8.26 11.67
N ARG A 35 -2.39 9.31 12.06
CA ARG A 35 -2.08 9.60 13.47
C ARG A 35 -3.35 9.70 14.32
N ARG A 36 -4.37 10.41 13.84
CA ARG A 36 -5.67 10.51 14.53
C ARG A 36 -6.33 9.15 14.69
N ALA A 37 -6.41 8.36 13.62
CA ALA A 37 -7.01 7.04 13.68
C ALA A 37 -6.29 6.12 14.68
N PHE A 38 -4.95 6.09 14.66
CA PHE A 38 -4.15 5.32 15.61
C PHE A 38 -4.40 5.76 17.06
N GLN A 39 -4.44 7.07 17.30
CA GLN A 39 -4.65 7.62 18.64
C GLN A 39 -6.08 7.39 19.15
N GLU A 40 -7.10 7.67 18.34
CA GLU A 40 -8.51 7.54 18.71
C GLU A 40 -8.90 6.08 18.99
N HIS A 41 -8.35 5.15 18.24
CA HIS A 41 -8.64 3.72 18.36
C HIS A 41 -7.58 2.93 19.12
N GLN A 42 -6.52 3.59 19.64
CA GLN A 42 -5.42 2.98 20.38
C GLN A 42 -4.79 1.81 19.61
N LEU A 43 -4.43 2.04 18.33
CA LEU A 43 -3.91 1.03 17.44
C LEU A 43 -2.39 0.94 17.54
N ASP A 44 -1.86 -0.29 17.49
CA ASP A 44 -0.43 -0.58 17.32
C ASP A 44 -0.07 -0.80 15.83
N GLY A 45 -1.05 -1.06 14.98
CA GLY A 45 -0.89 -1.27 13.55
C GLY A 45 -2.24 -1.42 12.83
N LEU A 46 -2.23 -1.24 11.51
CA LEU A 46 -3.36 -1.54 10.63
C LEU A 46 -3.09 -2.84 9.88
N LEU A 47 -4.08 -3.72 9.84
CA LEU A 47 -4.00 -4.98 9.11
C LEU A 47 -5.07 -5.03 8.02
N PHE A 48 -4.64 -5.34 6.79
CA PHE A 48 -5.54 -5.44 5.64
C PHE A 48 -4.91 -6.32 4.55
N PRO A 49 -5.70 -6.85 3.59
CA PRO A 49 -5.13 -7.56 2.45
C PRO A 49 -4.16 -6.65 1.68
N THR A 50 -2.92 -7.11 1.42
CA THR A 50 -1.91 -6.31 0.71
C THR A 50 -2.44 -5.82 -0.62
N VAL A 51 -3.08 -6.71 -1.39
CA VAL A 51 -3.79 -6.35 -2.63
C VAL A 51 -5.24 -6.80 -2.55
N PRO A 52 -6.19 -6.01 -3.09
CA PRO A 52 -7.63 -6.29 -2.95
C PRO A 52 -8.14 -7.41 -3.86
N ILE A 53 -7.34 -7.85 -4.82
CA ILE A 53 -7.69 -8.89 -5.80
C ILE A 53 -6.63 -10.00 -5.83
N LEU A 54 -7.00 -11.17 -6.31
CA LEU A 54 -6.04 -12.25 -6.55
C LEU A 54 -5.11 -11.91 -7.72
N PRO A 55 -3.91 -12.53 -7.78
CA PRO A 55 -3.00 -12.36 -8.91
C PRO A 55 -3.70 -12.55 -10.24
N LEU A 56 -3.52 -11.60 -11.15
CA LEU A 56 -4.08 -11.64 -12.49
C LEU A 56 -3.30 -12.62 -13.38
N ALA A 57 -3.99 -13.19 -14.38
CA ALA A 57 -3.31 -13.93 -15.42
C ALA A 57 -2.31 -13.02 -16.17
N ALA A 58 -1.17 -13.57 -16.61
CA ALA A 58 -0.14 -12.83 -17.31
C ALA A 58 -0.58 -12.52 -18.76
N THR A 59 -1.46 -11.54 -18.90
CA THR A 59 -1.97 -11.03 -20.18
C THR A 59 -1.58 -9.56 -20.37
N PRO A 60 -1.63 -8.99 -21.58
CA PRO A 60 -1.37 -7.58 -21.80
C PRO A 60 -2.27 -6.66 -20.94
N GLU A 61 -3.51 -7.04 -20.72
CA GLU A 61 -4.49 -6.28 -19.93
C GLU A 61 -4.08 -6.19 -18.46
N ALA A 62 -3.39 -7.21 -17.92
CA ALA A 62 -2.85 -7.19 -16.56
C ALA A 62 -1.79 -6.11 -16.34
N SER A 63 -1.22 -5.55 -17.41
CA SER A 63 -0.27 -4.42 -17.39
C SER A 63 -0.95 -3.08 -17.68
N SER A 64 -2.28 -3.02 -17.73
CA SER A 64 -3.01 -1.77 -17.91
C SER A 64 -2.91 -0.88 -16.66
N PHE A 65 -3.13 0.43 -16.85
CA PHE A 65 -3.17 1.37 -15.73
C PHE A 65 -4.31 1.07 -14.75
N GLU A 66 -5.45 0.58 -15.26
CA GLU A 66 -6.59 0.17 -14.43
C GLU A 66 -6.24 -1.00 -13.54
N ALA A 67 -5.63 -2.07 -14.09
CA ALA A 67 -5.18 -3.22 -13.32
C ALA A 67 -4.14 -2.82 -12.27
N PHE A 68 -3.17 -1.97 -12.63
CA PHE A 68 -2.18 -1.43 -11.69
C PHE A 68 -2.85 -0.64 -10.55
N SER A 69 -3.78 0.26 -10.89
CA SER A 69 -4.48 1.09 -9.90
C SER A 69 -5.31 0.24 -8.93
N GLU A 70 -5.90 -0.85 -9.40
CA GLU A 70 -6.63 -1.77 -8.54
C GLU A 70 -5.69 -2.56 -7.62
N LEU A 71 -4.57 -3.05 -8.13
CA LEU A 71 -3.56 -3.76 -7.33
C LEU A 71 -2.94 -2.86 -6.24
N ALA A 72 -2.67 -1.60 -6.56
CA ALA A 72 -2.02 -0.66 -5.65
C ALA A 72 -2.97 -0.04 -4.61
N ARG A 73 -4.28 -0.13 -4.80
CA ARG A 73 -5.31 0.63 -4.05
C ARG A 73 -5.17 0.55 -2.53
N ASN A 74 -4.79 -0.60 -1.99
CA ASN A 74 -4.69 -0.77 -0.54
C ASN A 74 -3.37 -0.22 0.03
N VAL A 75 -2.27 -0.37 -0.71
CA VAL A 75 -0.92 0.03 -0.23
C VAL A 75 -0.54 1.46 -0.62
N ASP A 76 -1.19 2.04 -1.60
CA ASP A 76 -0.88 3.37 -2.13
C ASP A 76 -1.00 4.48 -1.06
N PRO A 77 -2.08 4.54 -0.24
CA PRO A 77 -2.19 5.59 0.79
C PRO A 77 -1.09 5.53 1.84
N GLY A 78 -0.74 4.33 2.34
CA GLY A 78 0.35 4.15 3.30
C GLY A 78 1.71 4.52 2.71
N SER A 79 1.97 4.10 1.47
CA SER A 79 3.19 4.46 0.73
C SER A 79 3.33 5.97 0.54
N ASN A 80 2.26 6.66 0.15
CA ASN A 80 2.25 8.12 -0.01
C ASN A 80 2.43 8.85 1.32
N ALA A 81 1.89 8.34 2.41
CA ALA A 81 2.09 8.87 3.76
C ALA A 81 3.50 8.54 4.32
N GLY A 82 4.25 7.62 3.70
CA GLY A 82 5.56 7.16 4.18
C GLY A 82 5.45 6.33 5.46
N LEU A 83 4.40 5.54 5.58
CA LEU A 83 4.25 4.57 6.65
C LEU A 83 5.21 3.39 6.43
N PRO A 84 5.80 2.82 7.50
CA PRO A 84 6.44 1.52 7.42
C PRO A 84 5.37 0.45 7.20
N GLY A 85 5.52 -0.35 6.15
CA GLY A 85 4.63 -1.44 5.78
C GLY A 85 5.35 -2.77 5.69
N LEU A 86 4.68 -3.85 6.05
CA LEU A 86 5.17 -5.22 5.97
C LEU A 86 4.07 -6.13 5.46
N SER A 87 4.33 -6.82 4.35
CA SER A 87 3.42 -7.88 3.88
C SER A 87 3.88 -9.25 4.35
N VAL A 88 2.99 -10.01 4.97
CA VAL A 88 3.23 -11.39 5.39
C VAL A 88 2.30 -12.35 4.64
N PRO A 89 2.76 -13.57 4.31
CA PRO A 89 1.89 -14.58 3.71
C PRO A 89 0.72 -14.94 4.64
N ALA A 90 -0.52 -14.75 4.18
CA ALA A 90 -1.74 -15.02 4.97
C ALA A 90 -2.43 -16.33 4.61
N GLY A 91 -2.07 -16.96 3.51
CA GLY A 91 -2.68 -18.20 3.05
C GLY A 91 -2.68 -18.33 1.54
N LEU A 92 -3.45 -19.29 1.07
CA LEU A 92 -3.70 -19.51 -0.35
C LEU A 92 -5.20 -19.38 -0.62
N SER A 93 -5.55 -18.85 -1.78
CA SER A 93 -6.93 -18.87 -2.27
C SER A 93 -7.38 -20.31 -2.58
N LYS A 94 -8.66 -20.48 -2.93
CA LYS A 94 -9.19 -21.79 -3.36
C LYS A 94 -8.50 -22.33 -4.62
N GLU A 95 -7.97 -21.42 -5.44
CA GLU A 95 -7.22 -21.71 -6.66
C GLU A 95 -5.72 -21.95 -6.39
N GLY A 96 -5.27 -21.90 -5.14
CA GLY A 96 -3.87 -22.08 -4.74
C GLY A 96 -2.99 -20.84 -4.94
N LEU A 97 -3.59 -19.67 -5.18
CA LEU A 97 -2.85 -18.41 -5.35
C LEU A 97 -2.52 -17.78 -3.98
N PRO A 98 -1.33 -17.17 -3.80
CA PRO A 98 -0.92 -16.60 -2.53
C PRO A 98 -1.74 -15.34 -2.20
N VAL A 99 -2.05 -15.19 -0.91
CA VAL A 99 -2.71 -14.00 -0.34
C VAL A 99 -1.76 -13.37 0.67
N GLY A 100 -1.52 -12.07 0.55
CA GLY A 100 -0.73 -11.27 1.48
C GLY A 100 -1.60 -10.53 2.48
N LEU A 101 -1.11 -10.40 3.71
CA LEU A 101 -1.64 -9.52 4.76
C LEU A 101 -0.64 -8.39 4.99
N GLU A 102 -1.07 -7.17 4.75
CA GLU A 102 -0.30 -5.96 5.01
C GLU A 102 -0.44 -5.54 6.47
N ILE A 103 0.63 -5.01 7.01
CA ILE A 103 0.71 -4.45 8.35
C ILE A 103 1.37 -3.08 8.22
N ASP A 104 0.60 -2.01 8.43
CA ASP A 104 1.12 -0.65 8.42
C ASP A 104 1.22 -0.09 9.83
N GLY A 105 2.31 0.65 10.11
CA GLY A 105 2.52 1.39 11.34
C GLY A 105 2.67 2.89 11.11
N LEU A 106 2.76 3.69 12.18
CA LEU A 106 3.07 5.11 12.05
C LEU A 106 4.55 5.34 11.66
N PRO A 107 4.90 6.47 11.06
CA PRO A 107 6.28 6.81 10.71
C PRO A 107 7.22 6.67 11.91
N GLY A 108 8.29 5.88 11.75
CA GLY A 108 9.27 5.57 12.80
C GLY A 108 8.97 4.32 13.64
N GLU A 109 7.81 3.68 13.44
CA GLU A 109 7.39 2.48 14.18
C GLU A 109 7.77 1.16 13.48
N ASP A 110 8.85 1.16 12.69
CA ASP A 110 9.33 -0.01 11.93
C ASP A 110 9.51 -1.23 12.83
N ARG A 111 10.03 -1.05 14.04
CA ARG A 111 10.23 -2.15 14.99
C ARG A 111 8.93 -2.75 15.48
N THR A 112 7.92 -1.92 15.70
CA THR A 112 6.55 -2.34 16.08
C THR A 112 5.93 -3.15 14.96
N VAL A 113 6.01 -2.67 13.72
CA VAL A 113 5.53 -3.38 12.52
C VAL A 113 6.19 -4.75 12.37
N LEU A 114 7.52 -4.81 12.51
CA LEU A 114 8.26 -6.10 12.47
C LEU A 114 7.85 -7.05 13.60
N ALA A 115 7.63 -6.54 14.82
CA ALA A 115 7.20 -7.36 15.96
C ALA A 115 5.79 -7.93 15.77
N ILE A 116 4.85 -7.10 15.23
CA ILE A 116 3.51 -7.54 14.84
C ILE A 116 3.62 -8.61 13.75
N GLY A 117 4.42 -8.37 12.71
CA GLY A 117 4.62 -9.31 11.60
C GLY A 117 5.14 -10.66 12.05
N LEU A 118 6.14 -10.70 12.94
CA LEU A 118 6.64 -11.94 13.55
C LEU A 118 5.56 -12.68 14.35
N THR A 119 4.68 -11.95 15.00
CA THR A 119 3.57 -12.52 15.77
C THR A 119 2.52 -13.10 14.83
N VAL A 120 2.15 -12.36 13.78
CA VAL A 120 1.22 -12.81 12.74
C VAL A 120 1.75 -14.04 12.02
N GLU A 121 3.04 -14.05 11.63
CA GLU A 121 3.67 -15.21 10.97
C GLU A 121 3.62 -16.47 11.87
N ARG A 122 3.80 -16.33 13.18
CA ARG A 122 3.68 -17.44 14.13
C ARG A 122 2.27 -17.99 14.23
N ILE A 123 1.26 -17.11 14.18
CA ILE A 123 -0.17 -17.49 14.26
C ILE A 123 -0.62 -18.16 12.97
N LEU A 124 -0.29 -17.59 11.82
CA LEU A 124 -0.71 -18.09 10.50
C LEU A 124 0.11 -19.32 10.05
N GLY A 125 1.34 -19.44 10.53
CA GLY A 125 2.29 -20.46 10.07
C GLY A 125 2.94 -20.06 8.73
N ARG A 126 3.96 -20.88 8.34
CA ARG A 126 4.67 -20.65 7.07
C ARG A 126 4.01 -21.37 5.93
N ILE A 127 3.84 -20.68 4.83
CA ILE A 127 3.38 -21.27 3.57
C ILE A 127 4.61 -21.82 2.85
N ALA A 128 4.52 -23.07 2.36
CA ALA A 128 5.59 -23.65 1.57
C ALA A 128 5.76 -22.86 0.25
N PRO A 129 7.00 -22.66 -0.22
CA PRO A 129 7.23 -22.03 -1.52
C PRO A 129 6.56 -22.84 -2.63
N PRO A 130 6.15 -22.19 -3.73
CA PRO A 130 5.58 -22.90 -4.87
C PRO A 130 6.60 -23.91 -5.41
N LYS A 131 6.12 -25.06 -5.82
CA LYS A 131 6.97 -26.04 -6.51
C LYS A 131 7.29 -25.50 -7.90
N PRO A 132 8.54 -25.62 -8.39
CA PRO A 132 8.92 -25.23 -9.74
C PRO A 132 8.17 -26.03 -10.81
#